data_060322b0a541a14403684f06a6182b01
#
_entry.id   060322b0a541a14403684f06a6182b01
#
_cell.length_a   1.000
_cell.length_b   1.000
_cell.length_c   1.000
_cell.angle_alpha   90.00
_cell.angle_beta   90.00
_cell.angle_gamma   90.00
#
_symmetry.space_group_name_H-M   'P 1'
#
loop_
_entity.id
_entity.type
_entity.pdbx_description
1 polymer ?
#
loop_
_entity_poly.entity_id
_entity_poly.type
_entity_poly.pdbx_seq_one_letter_code
_entity_poly.pdbx_strand_id
1 'polypeptide(L)'
;MILRKILENLTYNFLQINMSLKVFFVSIFLFSLSIFSNITIEISRGTEEPPRIAIVPFLYDDQSISYLLTNQISDNLSLFGEFEIIANSDLIAFPSSPEDFFYNDWKTLDIDYVVAGFISLEEDTSKFIVNYFLFDIRQGRNLLNGTARSSADSLVLSSHKMSNRIYKQITGVDGIFTTKLMYILNPEKDKYQLNICDINGDNEITLFDSPEPIMSPDWSPDGKKISYVSFENGNSEIFIQDLSSGKRNSLRMYPGINSAPVWSTNGNYLAFVSSRSGNPDVYLYDLKTEKISRITAHYGIDTEPSFSANGRKLLFTSNRSGTPQLYEVSLITRKISRITFDGNYNARGRYFPDGKNIVFVHRSEEKFHISIKRLGKSGLKMLTETTLDESPSVSPNNN
;
A
#
# COMPACT_ATOMS: atom_id res chain seq x y z
N MET A 1 12.46 -74.15 -47.59
CA MET A 1 11.46 -73.10 -47.99
C MET A 1 10.56 -72.74 -46.80
N ILE A 2 10.14 -73.66 -45.97
CA ILE A 2 9.22 -73.45 -44.83
C ILE A 2 9.82 -72.63 -43.68
N LEU A 3 11.11 -72.90 -43.31
CA LEU A 3 11.75 -72.11 -42.22
C LEU A 3 11.96 -70.62 -42.50
N ARG A 4 12.16 -70.24 -43.77
CA ARG A 4 12.36 -68.87 -44.18
C ARG A 4 11.03 -68.05 -44.09
N LYS A 5 9.90 -68.65 -44.42
CA LYS A 5 8.57 -68.06 -44.27
C LYS A 5 8.13 -67.86 -42.77
N ILE A 6 8.56 -68.76 -41.90
CA ILE A 6 8.31 -68.68 -40.45
C ILE A 6 9.16 -67.54 -39.85
N LEU A 7 10.42 -67.40 -40.26
CA LEU A 7 11.25 -66.27 -39.78
C LEU A 7 10.74 -64.90 -40.29
N GLU A 8 10.36 -64.81 -41.55
CA GLU A 8 9.79 -63.57 -42.11
C GLU A 8 8.50 -63.19 -41.44
N ASN A 9 7.60 -64.13 -41.05
CA ASN A 9 6.37 -63.85 -40.30
C ASN A 9 6.68 -63.46 -38.85
N LEU A 10 7.67 -64.05 -38.18
CA LEU A 10 8.03 -63.68 -36.81
C LEU A 10 8.67 -62.29 -36.78
N THR A 11 9.51 -61.93 -37.73
CA THR A 11 10.10 -60.58 -37.80
C THR A 11 9.04 -59.53 -38.13
N TYR A 12 8.08 -59.83 -39.02
CA TYR A 12 6.98 -58.91 -39.33
C TYR A 12 6.07 -58.68 -38.12
N ASN A 13 5.69 -59.70 -37.38
CA ASN A 13 4.89 -59.57 -36.17
C ASN A 13 5.65 -58.84 -35.06
N PHE A 14 6.95 -59.02 -34.91
CA PHE A 14 7.76 -58.34 -33.93
C PHE A 14 7.91 -56.83 -34.23
N LEU A 15 8.02 -56.48 -35.54
CA LEU A 15 8.02 -55.09 -36.00
C LEU A 15 6.65 -54.40 -35.79
N GLN A 16 5.55 -55.10 -36.06
CA GLN A 16 4.18 -54.59 -35.83
C GLN A 16 3.91 -54.33 -34.34
N ILE A 17 4.33 -55.24 -33.45
CA ILE A 17 4.18 -55.09 -31.99
C ILE A 17 5.02 -53.92 -31.47
N ASN A 18 6.27 -53.76 -31.94
CA ASN A 18 7.12 -52.63 -31.57
C ASN A 18 6.59 -51.28 -32.09
N MET A 19 5.95 -51.27 -33.27
CA MET A 19 5.38 -50.06 -33.84
C MET A 19 4.09 -49.67 -33.12
N SER A 20 3.23 -50.64 -32.76
CA SER A 20 2.02 -50.34 -31.97
C SER A 20 2.31 -49.88 -30.53
N LEU A 21 3.40 -50.46 -29.89
CA LEU A 21 3.86 -50.02 -28.58
C LEU A 21 4.42 -48.57 -28.63
N LYS A 22 5.19 -48.22 -29.69
CA LYS A 22 5.70 -46.86 -29.86
C LYS A 22 4.58 -45.84 -30.12
N VAL A 23 3.60 -46.19 -30.91
CA VAL A 23 2.43 -45.31 -31.15
C VAL A 23 1.62 -45.15 -29.88
N PHE A 24 1.45 -46.19 -29.07
CA PHE A 24 0.78 -46.13 -27.78
C PHE A 24 1.50 -45.24 -26.77
N PHE A 25 2.84 -45.32 -26.66
CA PHE A 25 3.62 -44.44 -25.80
C PHE A 25 3.63 -42.99 -26.29
N VAL A 26 3.71 -42.74 -27.61
CA VAL A 26 3.60 -41.38 -28.17
C VAL A 26 2.21 -40.78 -27.92
N SER A 27 1.14 -41.61 -28.03
CA SER A 27 -0.22 -41.13 -27.70
C SER A 27 -0.38 -40.79 -26.22
N ILE A 28 0.20 -41.57 -25.30
CA ILE A 28 0.17 -41.25 -23.85
C ILE A 28 0.99 -39.99 -23.57
N PHE A 29 2.12 -39.77 -24.24
CA PHE A 29 2.96 -38.54 -24.07
C PHE A 29 2.27 -37.30 -24.65
N LEU A 30 1.51 -37.41 -25.71
CA LEU A 30 0.74 -36.31 -26.28
C LEU A 30 -0.53 -36.00 -25.46
N PHE A 31 -1.09 -36.97 -24.75
CA PHE A 31 -2.23 -36.73 -23.86
C PHE A 31 -1.85 -36.16 -22.50
N SER A 32 -0.59 -36.34 -22.06
CA SER A 32 -0.09 -35.77 -20.78
C SER A 32 0.34 -34.29 -20.89
N LEU A 33 0.36 -33.70 -22.08
CA LEU A 33 0.73 -32.28 -22.30
C LEU A 33 -0.48 -31.31 -22.26
N SER A 34 -1.70 -31.79 -21.97
CA SER A 34 -2.91 -30.98 -22.07
C SER A 34 -3.61 -30.69 -20.74
N ILE A 35 -2.98 -30.91 -19.59
CA ILE A 35 -3.63 -30.62 -18.28
C ILE A 35 -2.73 -29.75 -17.42
N PHE A 36 -2.38 -28.56 -17.91
CA PHE A 36 -2.11 -27.40 -17.09
C PHE A 36 -2.84 -26.19 -17.70
N SER A 37 -4.15 -26.28 -17.79
CA SER A 37 -4.94 -25.05 -17.80
C SER A 37 -4.84 -24.50 -16.39
N ASN A 38 -4.06 -23.43 -16.22
CA ASN A 38 -4.17 -22.59 -15.07
C ASN A 38 -5.62 -22.05 -15.09
N ILE A 39 -6.49 -22.64 -14.30
CA ILE A 39 -7.76 -22.00 -13.95
C ILE A 39 -7.35 -20.82 -13.08
N THR A 40 -7.13 -19.67 -13.71
CA THR A 40 -7.15 -18.39 -13.04
C THR A 40 -8.63 -18.13 -12.76
N ILE A 41 -9.07 -18.46 -11.55
CA ILE A 41 -10.33 -17.93 -11.05
C ILE A 41 -10.04 -16.44 -10.83
N GLU A 42 -10.27 -15.61 -11.83
CA GLU A 42 -10.58 -14.23 -11.59
C GLU A 42 -11.89 -14.23 -10.82
N ILE A 43 -11.79 -14.02 -9.52
CA ILE A 43 -12.90 -13.46 -8.78
C ILE A 43 -12.90 -11.98 -9.24
N SER A 44 -13.53 -11.71 -10.40
CA SER A 44 -14.11 -10.41 -10.62
C SER A 44 -15.05 -10.24 -9.42
N ARG A 45 -14.78 -9.28 -8.52
CA ARG A 45 -15.86 -8.73 -7.72
C ARG A 45 -16.95 -8.43 -8.74
N GLY A 46 -18.05 -9.15 -8.66
CA GLY A 46 -19.23 -8.82 -9.44
C GLY A 46 -19.45 -7.33 -9.22
N THR A 47 -19.97 -6.63 -10.19
CA THR A 47 -20.46 -5.26 -10.08
C THR A 47 -21.64 -5.25 -9.09
N GLU A 48 -21.39 -5.59 -7.84
CA GLU A 48 -22.30 -5.24 -6.76
C GLU A 48 -22.13 -3.73 -6.59
N GLU A 49 -23.21 -3.02 -6.70
CA GLU A 49 -23.26 -1.60 -6.38
C GLU A 49 -22.67 -1.42 -4.98
N PRO A 50 -21.87 -0.35 -4.75
CA PRO A 50 -21.25 -0.12 -3.45
C PRO A 50 -22.35 -0.04 -2.38
N PRO A 51 -22.15 -0.61 -1.19
CA PRO A 51 -23.10 -0.52 -0.11
C PRO A 51 -23.48 0.94 0.19
N ARG A 52 -24.78 1.19 0.34
CA ARG A 52 -25.33 2.50 0.60
C ARG A 52 -25.35 2.79 2.09
N ILE A 53 -24.73 3.89 2.49
CA ILE A 53 -24.58 4.28 3.89
C ILE A 53 -25.13 5.69 4.14
N ALA A 54 -25.97 5.82 5.14
CA ALA A 54 -26.48 7.11 5.62
C ALA A 54 -25.71 7.54 6.87
N ILE A 55 -25.24 8.78 6.89
CA ILE A 55 -24.61 9.40 8.06
C ILE A 55 -25.55 10.45 8.59
N VAL A 56 -26.29 10.11 9.64
CA VAL A 56 -27.27 11.03 10.25
C VAL A 56 -26.53 12.15 10.99
N PRO A 57 -26.95 13.42 10.84
CA PRO A 57 -26.39 14.52 11.63
C PRO A 57 -26.43 14.20 13.12
N PHE A 58 -25.26 14.29 13.76
CA PHE A 58 -25.15 14.00 15.20
C PHE A 58 -25.98 15.00 16.02
N LEU A 59 -26.79 14.51 16.92
CA LEU A 59 -27.63 15.37 17.78
C LEU A 59 -26.71 16.19 18.70
N TYR A 60 -26.76 17.51 18.51
CA TYR A 60 -26.07 18.49 19.34
C TYR A 60 -26.65 19.90 19.14
N ASP A 61 -26.64 20.75 20.18
CA ASP A 61 -27.18 22.09 20.11
C ASP A 61 -26.39 23.00 19.13
N ASP A 62 -25.06 22.86 19.10
CA ASP A 62 -24.23 23.59 18.14
C ASP A 62 -24.17 22.81 16.81
N GLN A 63 -24.93 23.32 15.87
CA GLN A 63 -25.04 22.76 14.51
C GLN A 63 -23.71 22.73 13.78
N SER A 64 -22.77 23.66 14.05
CA SER A 64 -21.47 23.70 13.37
C SER A 64 -20.62 22.49 13.74
N ILE A 65 -20.65 22.08 14.99
CA ILE A 65 -19.94 20.89 15.49
C ILE A 65 -20.60 19.61 14.99
N SER A 66 -21.94 19.55 15.01
CA SER A 66 -22.70 18.43 14.45
C SER A 66 -22.36 18.19 12.99
N TYR A 67 -22.41 19.22 12.15
CA TYR A 67 -22.09 19.12 10.73
C TYR A 67 -20.61 18.80 10.47
N LEU A 68 -19.69 19.36 11.25
CA LEU A 68 -18.27 19.06 11.12
C LEU A 68 -18.00 17.55 11.29
N LEU A 69 -18.53 16.94 12.33
CA LEU A 69 -18.37 15.49 12.58
C LEU A 69 -19.05 14.65 11.49
N THR A 70 -20.30 15.00 11.14
CA THR A 70 -21.09 14.27 10.16
C THR A 70 -20.42 14.29 8.80
N ASN A 71 -20.04 15.48 8.31
CA ASN A 71 -19.39 15.63 7.02
C ASN A 71 -18.02 14.94 6.99
N GLN A 72 -17.22 15.08 8.05
CA GLN A 72 -15.90 14.42 8.10
C GLN A 72 -16.01 12.89 8.05
N ILE A 73 -17.01 12.28 8.69
CA ILE A 73 -17.26 10.85 8.60
C ILE A 73 -17.73 10.47 7.18
N SER A 74 -18.61 11.27 6.59
CA SER A 74 -19.10 11.07 5.22
C SER A 74 -17.96 11.14 4.20
N ASP A 75 -17.11 12.16 4.28
CA ASP A 75 -15.96 12.37 3.40
C ASP A 75 -14.96 11.22 3.53
N ASN A 76 -14.67 10.77 4.75
CA ASN A 76 -13.80 9.61 4.99
C ASN A 76 -14.35 8.36 4.30
N LEU A 77 -15.61 8.01 4.55
CA LEU A 77 -16.17 6.76 4.05
C LEU A 77 -16.39 6.78 2.53
N SER A 78 -16.58 7.95 1.91
CA SER A 78 -16.68 8.09 0.45
C SER A 78 -15.33 8.07 -0.26
N LEU A 79 -14.21 8.29 0.45
CA LEU A 79 -12.89 8.59 -0.12
C LEU A 79 -12.39 7.57 -1.15
N PHE A 80 -12.67 6.29 -0.95
CA PHE A 80 -12.20 5.21 -1.81
C PHE A 80 -13.27 4.63 -2.74
N GLY A 81 -14.47 5.23 -2.76
CA GLY A 81 -15.59 4.75 -3.59
C GLY A 81 -16.13 3.37 -3.18
N GLU A 82 -15.79 2.90 -1.98
CA GLU A 82 -16.28 1.61 -1.46
C GLU A 82 -17.68 1.71 -0.85
N PHE A 83 -18.17 2.93 -0.61
CA PHE A 83 -19.51 3.22 -0.11
C PHE A 83 -20.15 4.33 -0.92
N GLU A 84 -21.46 4.22 -1.17
CA GLU A 84 -22.31 5.30 -1.65
C GLU A 84 -22.90 6.04 -0.44
N ILE A 85 -22.52 7.29 -0.27
CA ILE A 85 -23.05 8.13 0.84
C ILE A 85 -24.38 8.75 0.43
N ILE A 86 -25.41 8.53 1.24
CA ILE A 86 -26.73 9.11 1.04
C ILE A 86 -26.73 10.57 1.50
N ALA A 87 -27.23 11.46 0.65
CA ALA A 87 -27.30 12.89 0.97
C ALA A 87 -28.25 13.15 2.16
N ASN A 88 -27.87 14.08 3.04
CA ASN A 88 -28.67 14.42 4.21
C ASN A 88 -30.11 14.91 3.85
N SER A 89 -30.30 15.49 2.66
CA SER A 89 -31.62 15.89 2.13
C SER A 89 -32.56 14.72 1.89
N ASP A 90 -32.03 13.52 1.71
CA ASP A 90 -32.78 12.32 1.35
C ASP A 90 -33.10 11.44 2.57
N LEU A 91 -32.65 11.88 3.76
CA LEU A 91 -32.91 11.21 5.01
C LEU A 91 -34.36 11.51 5.49
N ILE A 92 -35.05 10.45 5.91
CA ILE A 92 -36.45 10.54 6.40
C ILE A 92 -36.57 10.54 7.93
N ALA A 93 -35.48 10.17 8.64
CA ALA A 93 -35.45 10.12 10.10
C ALA A 93 -34.07 10.55 10.61
N PHE A 94 -34.03 11.04 11.84
CA PHE A 94 -32.84 11.57 12.49
C PHE A 94 -32.64 10.94 13.88
N PRO A 95 -32.48 9.59 13.98
CA PRO A 95 -32.23 8.95 15.25
C PRO A 95 -30.88 9.36 15.81
N SER A 96 -30.78 9.42 17.12
CA SER A 96 -29.56 9.75 17.85
C SER A 96 -29.04 8.61 18.72
N SER A 97 -29.89 7.63 18.99
CA SER A 97 -29.60 6.49 19.87
C SER A 97 -30.24 5.19 19.37
N PRO A 98 -29.87 4.02 19.90
CA PRO A 98 -30.49 2.75 19.55
C PRO A 98 -31.97 2.67 19.95
N GLU A 99 -32.39 3.41 20.95
CA GLU A 99 -33.74 3.41 21.49
C GLU A 99 -34.75 4.11 20.55
N ASP A 100 -34.28 5.08 19.79
CA ASP A 100 -35.10 5.85 18.82
C ASP A 100 -34.89 5.42 17.37
N PHE A 101 -34.20 4.27 17.15
CA PHE A 101 -33.88 3.75 15.83
C PHE A 101 -34.91 2.72 15.33
N PHE A 102 -35.62 3.01 14.26
CA PHE A 102 -36.64 2.13 13.64
C PHE A 102 -36.14 1.60 12.28
N TYR A 103 -35.70 0.35 12.23
CA TYR A 103 -35.13 -0.29 11.03
C TYR A 103 -36.06 -0.26 9.80
N ASN A 104 -37.39 -0.29 9.99
CA ASN A 104 -38.33 -0.30 8.89
C ASN A 104 -38.34 0.99 8.08
N ASP A 105 -38.04 2.11 8.70
CA ASP A 105 -37.98 3.41 8.04
C ASP A 105 -36.85 3.43 6.98
N TRP A 106 -35.74 2.81 7.30
CA TRP A 106 -34.53 2.77 6.46
C TRP A 106 -34.58 1.73 5.35
N LYS A 107 -35.32 0.62 5.54
CA LYS A 107 -35.51 -0.42 4.51
C LYS A 107 -36.16 0.09 3.23
N THR A 108 -37.01 1.09 3.35
CA THR A 108 -37.72 1.67 2.21
C THR A 108 -36.83 2.52 1.31
N LEU A 109 -35.68 2.96 1.82
CA LEU A 109 -34.68 3.80 1.12
C LEU A 109 -33.56 2.99 0.46
N ASP A 110 -33.63 1.64 0.55
CA ASP A 110 -32.59 0.74 0.06
C ASP A 110 -31.19 1.11 0.59
N ILE A 111 -31.11 1.39 1.89
CA ILE A 111 -29.91 1.73 2.63
C ILE A 111 -29.40 0.46 3.33
N ASP A 112 -28.08 0.20 3.27
CA ASP A 112 -27.46 -0.95 3.91
C ASP A 112 -27.05 -0.66 5.34
N TYR A 113 -26.46 0.52 5.57
CA TYR A 113 -25.95 0.91 6.88
C TYR A 113 -26.38 2.33 7.25
N VAL A 114 -26.54 2.55 8.55
CA VAL A 114 -26.81 3.89 9.10
C VAL A 114 -25.85 4.15 10.25
N VAL A 115 -25.20 5.31 10.21
CA VAL A 115 -24.43 5.87 11.33
C VAL A 115 -25.27 6.97 11.96
N ALA A 116 -25.46 6.91 13.27
CA ALA A 116 -26.16 7.92 14.06
C ALA A 116 -25.44 8.18 15.37
N GLY A 117 -25.74 9.26 16.05
CA GLY A 117 -25.15 9.53 17.35
C GLY A 117 -25.53 10.88 17.94
N PHE A 118 -24.98 11.14 19.12
CA PHE A 118 -25.16 12.41 19.82
C PHE A 118 -23.86 12.85 20.48
N ILE A 119 -23.78 14.15 20.73
CA ILE A 119 -22.65 14.82 21.38
C ILE A 119 -23.13 15.37 22.72
N SER A 120 -22.31 15.25 23.76
CA SER A 120 -22.48 15.92 25.04
C SER A 120 -21.17 16.58 25.46
N LEU A 121 -21.26 17.56 26.34
CA LEU A 121 -20.10 18.18 26.98
C LEU A 121 -19.83 17.47 28.32
N GLU A 122 -18.58 17.24 28.62
CA GLU A 122 -18.13 16.79 29.96
C GLU A 122 -18.02 18.01 30.85
N GLU A 123 -18.77 18.00 31.98
CA GLU A 123 -19.00 19.19 32.82
C GLU A 123 -17.71 19.87 33.31
N ASP A 124 -16.68 19.11 33.68
CA ASP A 124 -15.46 19.64 34.30
C ASP A 124 -14.29 19.93 33.32
N THR A 125 -14.38 19.52 32.05
CA THR A 125 -13.20 19.52 31.15
C THR A 125 -13.42 20.24 29.83
N SER A 126 -14.62 20.72 29.54
CA SER A 126 -15.03 21.27 28.24
C SER A 126 -14.70 20.35 27.06
N LYS A 127 -14.62 19.04 27.31
CA LYS A 127 -14.40 18.03 26.26
C LYS A 127 -15.75 17.54 25.74
N PHE A 128 -15.75 17.23 24.44
CA PHE A 128 -16.86 16.56 23.82
C PHE A 128 -16.81 15.06 24.10
N ILE A 129 -17.95 14.51 24.47
CA ILE A 129 -18.20 13.07 24.48
C ILE A 129 -19.11 12.77 23.30
N VAL A 130 -18.61 12.05 22.31
CA VAL A 130 -19.34 11.68 21.11
C VAL A 130 -19.74 10.21 21.24
N ASN A 131 -21.03 9.95 21.35
CA ASN A 131 -21.59 8.60 21.28
C ASN A 131 -22.06 8.36 19.84
N TYR A 132 -21.67 7.25 19.26
CA TYR A 132 -21.99 6.89 17.88
C TYR A 132 -22.33 5.43 17.74
N PHE A 133 -23.22 5.13 16.80
CA PHE A 133 -23.82 3.83 16.59
C PHE A 133 -23.77 3.49 15.09
N LEU A 134 -23.60 2.22 14.79
CA LEU A 134 -23.67 1.68 13.42
C LEU A 134 -24.76 0.63 13.36
N PHE A 135 -25.73 0.81 12.47
CA PHE A 135 -26.83 -0.11 12.26
C PHE A 135 -26.70 -0.80 10.91
N ASP A 136 -26.89 -2.13 10.88
CA ASP A 136 -27.04 -2.93 9.67
C ASP A 136 -28.55 -3.09 9.41
N ILE A 137 -29.02 -2.48 8.33
CA ILE A 137 -30.43 -2.44 7.99
C ILE A 137 -30.93 -3.77 7.43
N ARG A 138 -30.07 -4.43 6.64
CA ARG A 138 -30.40 -5.75 6.05
C ARG A 138 -30.57 -6.82 7.14
N GLN A 139 -29.66 -6.84 8.11
CA GLN A 139 -29.68 -7.82 9.21
C GLN A 139 -30.57 -7.37 10.39
N GLY A 140 -30.99 -6.12 10.44
CA GLY A 140 -31.84 -5.58 11.51
C GLY A 140 -31.16 -5.56 12.86
N ARG A 141 -29.85 -5.24 12.92
CA ARG A 141 -29.07 -5.25 14.16
C ARG A 141 -28.11 -4.05 14.27
N ASN A 142 -27.83 -3.68 15.51
CA ASN A 142 -26.77 -2.74 15.84
C ASN A 142 -25.42 -3.45 15.79
N LEU A 143 -24.48 -2.95 14.96
CA LEU A 143 -23.14 -3.50 14.78
C LEU A 143 -22.09 -2.89 15.72
N LEU A 144 -22.27 -1.61 16.10
CA LEU A 144 -21.28 -0.88 16.88
C LEU A 144 -21.94 0.14 17.79
N ASN A 145 -21.54 0.11 19.08
CA ASN A 145 -21.74 1.17 20.03
C ASN A 145 -20.37 1.75 20.39
N GLY A 146 -20.12 3.00 20.04
CA GLY A 146 -18.84 3.65 20.24
C GLY A 146 -18.97 4.92 21.09
N THR A 147 -17.93 5.21 21.84
CA THR A 147 -17.78 6.49 22.53
C THR A 147 -16.38 7.02 22.27
N ALA A 148 -16.29 8.31 21.93
CA ALA A 148 -15.02 9.04 21.76
C ALA A 148 -15.04 10.29 22.65
N ARG A 149 -13.88 10.59 23.25
CA ARG A 149 -13.65 11.86 23.98
C ARG A 149 -12.71 12.71 23.17
N SER A 150 -13.05 14.00 23.00
CA SER A 150 -12.29 14.92 22.18
C SER A 150 -12.31 16.34 22.72
N SER A 151 -11.21 17.05 22.61
CA SER A 151 -11.21 18.51 22.67
C SER A 151 -11.68 19.09 21.32
N ALA A 152 -12.00 20.38 21.27
CA ALA A 152 -12.39 21.05 20.02
C ALA A 152 -11.32 20.88 18.93
N ASP A 153 -10.04 21.07 19.28
CA ASP A 153 -8.91 20.95 18.34
C ASP A 153 -8.67 19.51 17.84
N SER A 154 -9.27 18.52 18.48
CA SER A 154 -9.06 17.08 18.18
C SER A 154 -10.29 16.44 17.53
N LEU A 155 -11.35 17.19 17.27
CA LEU A 155 -12.60 16.64 16.72
C LEU A 155 -12.40 15.96 15.38
N VAL A 156 -11.64 16.57 14.46
CA VAL A 156 -11.31 15.99 13.15
C VAL A 156 -10.55 14.67 13.31
N LEU A 157 -9.53 14.62 14.18
CA LEU A 157 -8.81 13.37 14.45
C LEU A 157 -9.72 12.31 15.09
N SER A 158 -10.67 12.73 15.91
CA SER A 158 -11.65 11.82 16.51
C SER A 158 -12.61 11.25 15.49
N SER A 159 -13.08 12.08 14.52
CA SER A 159 -13.90 11.60 13.41
C SER A 159 -13.16 10.59 12.53
N HIS A 160 -11.87 10.81 12.23
CA HIS A 160 -11.05 9.82 11.51
C HIS A 160 -10.95 8.48 12.28
N LYS A 161 -10.77 8.52 13.59
CA LYS A 161 -10.75 7.30 14.42
C LYS A 161 -12.10 6.60 14.46
N MET A 162 -13.21 7.35 14.51
CA MET A 162 -14.56 6.80 14.43
C MET A 162 -14.78 6.14 13.06
N SER A 163 -14.42 6.82 11.96
CA SER A 163 -14.48 6.27 10.60
C SER A 163 -13.67 4.98 10.45
N ASN A 164 -12.45 4.90 11.03
CA ASN A 164 -11.66 3.66 11.04
C ASN A 164 -12.40 2.51 11.71
N ARG A 165 -13.09 2.74 12.82
CA ARG A 165 -13.86 1.71 13.53
C ARG A 165 -15.11 1.29 12.77
N ILE A 166 -15.83 2.26 12.18
CA ILE A 166 -17.02 2.01 11.35
C ILE A 166 -16.60 1.18 10.14
N TYR A 167 -15.59 1.62 9.41
CA TYR A 167 -15.04 0.91 8.24
C TYR A 167 -14.66 -0.53 8.58
N LYS A 168 -13.90 -0.73 9.65
CA LYS A 168 -13.49 -2.06 10.11
C LYS A 168 -14.69 -2.96 10.46
N GLN A 169 -15.72 -2.39 11.07
CA GLN A 169 -16.91 -3.15 11.45
C GLN A 169 -17.71 -3.63 10.24
N ILE A 170 -17.72 -2.86 9.16
CA ILE A 170 -18.42 -3.21 7.92
C ILE A 170 -17.57 -4.17 7.06
N THR A 171 -16.30 -3.84 6.85
CA THR A 171 -15.44 -4.52 5.86
C THR A 171 -14.58 -5.64 6.46
N GLY A 172 -14.36 -5.64 7.77
CA GLY A 172 -13.41 -6.52 8.45
C GLY A 172 -11.95 -6.09 8.32
N VAL A 173 -11.65 -5.02 7.57
CA VAL A 173 -10.30 -4.49 7.33
C VAL A 173 -10.10 -3.21 8.14
N ASP A 174 -8.87 -2.98 8.64
CA ASP A 174 -8.56 -1.75 9.37
C ASP A 174 -8.69 -0.52 8.47
N GLY A 175 -9.39 0.50 8.94
CA GLY A 175 -9.48 1.79 8.24
C GLY A 175 -8.16 2.56 8.32
N ILE A 176 -7.93 3.44 7.34
CA ILE A 176 -6.69 4.23 7.21
C ILE A 176 -6.91 5.74 7.29
N PHE A 177 -8.09 6.19 7.74
CA PHE A 177 -8.45 7.62 7.74
C PHE A 177 -7.59 8.48 8.67
N THR A 178 -6.84 7.89 9.61
CA THR A 178 -5.83 8.59 10.42
C THR A 178 -4.44 8.63 9.77
N THR A 179 -4.29 8.08 8.57
CA THR A 179 -3.02 8.08 7.83
C THR A 179 -2.71 9.48 7.31
N LYS A 180 -1.42 9.84 7.34
CA LYS A 180 -0.93 11.08 6.75
C LYS A 180 -0.22 10.79 5.44
N LEU A 181 -0.38 11.67 4.47
CA LEU A 181 0.40 11.70 3.24
C LEU A 181 1.58 12.66 3.41
N MET A 182 2.72 12.30 2.85
CA MET A 182 3.90 13.17 2.75
C MET A 182 4.33 13.23 1.29
N TYR A 183 4.52 14.44 0.80
CA TYR A 183 4.86 14.65 -0.61
C TYR A 183 5.70 15.91 -0.80
N ILE A 184 6.30 15.99 -1.97
CA ILE A 184 7.06 17.16 -2.40
C ILE A 184 6.26 17.89 -3.45
N LEU A 185 6.04 19.16 -3.22
CA LEU A 185 5.41 20.07 -4.16
C LEU A 185 6.49 20.98 -4.77
N ASN A 186 6.42 21.18 -6.07
CA ASN A 186 7.20 22.19 -6.80
C ASN A 186 6.20 23.18 -7.43
N PRO A 187 5.72 24.19 -6.67
CA PRO A 187 4.70 25.11 -7.16
C PRO A 187 5.23 26.09 -8.20
N GLU A 188 6.52 26.39 -8.15
CA GLU A 188 7.19 27.35 -9.03
C GLU A 188 8.64 26.88 -9.26
N LYS A 189 9.28 27.42 -10.31
CA LYS A 189 10.68 27.15 -10.53
C LYS A 189 11.52 27.56 -9.29
N ASP A 190 12.49 26.71 -8.92
CA ASP A 190 13.40 26.91 -7.78
C ASP A 190 12.66 27.08 -6.44
N LYS A 191 11.52 26.41 -6.27
CA LYS A 191 10.77 26.35 -5.02
C LYS A 191 10.26 24.94 -4.76
N TYR A 192 10.80 24.29 -3.74
CA TYR A 192 10.44 22.94 -3.34
C TYR A 192 9.90 22.96 -1.92
N GLN A 193 8.76 22.30 -1.71
CA GLN A 193 8.08 22.23 -0.42
C GLN A 193 7.90 20.77 -0.02
N LEU A 194 8.33 20.44 1.18
CA LEU A 194 8.03 19.16 1.80
C LEU A 194 6.78 19.32 2.65
N ASN A 195 5.68 18.73 2.21
CA ASN A 195 4.36 18.87 2.80
C ASN A 195 3.88 17.57 3.43
N ILE A 196 3.01 17.70 4.44
CA ILE A 196 2.18 16.63 4.97
C ILE A 196 0.72 17.07 4.97
N CYS A 197 -0.19 16.13 4.78
CA CYS A 197 -1.63 16.37 4.91
C CYS A 197 -2.33 15.10 5.43
N ASP A 198 -3.62 15.20 5.73
CA ASP A 198 -4.47 14.03 5.97
C ASP A 198 -4.65 13.22 4.68
N ILE A 199 -5.15 11.98 4.82
CA ILE A 199 -5.33 11.06 3.68
C ILE A 199 -6.28 11.62 2.61
N ASN A 200 -7.19 12.51 3.00
CA ASN A 200 -8.15 13.19 2.13
C ASN A 200 -7.62 14.50 1.53
N GLY A 201 -6.37 14.89 1.83
CA GLY A 201 -5.73 16.12 1.38
C GLY A 201 -5.93 17.33 2.30
N ASP A 202 -6.75 17.21 3.33
CA ASP A 202 -6.98 18.30 4.29
C ASP A 202 -5.79 18.51 5.25
N ASN A 203 -5.80 19.62 5.97
CA ASN A 203 -4.82 19.98 7.00
C ASN A 203 -3.37 19.94 6.49
N GLU A 204 -3.15 20.45 5.26
CA GLU A 204 -1.82 20.57 4.68
C GLU A 204 -0.91 21.45 5.54
N ILE A 205 0.28 20.97 5.81
CA ILE A 205 1.33 21.69 6.53
C ILE A 205 2.63 21.57 5.75
N THR A 206 3.27 22.70 5.46
CA THR A 206 4.63 22.74 4.91
C THR A 206 5.63 22.55 6.05
N LEU A 207 6.41 21.48 6.00
CA LEU A 207 7.43 21.16 6.99
C LEU A 207 8.77 21.84 6.68
N PHE A 208 9.06 22.04 5.41
CA PHE A 208 10.30 22.62 4.94
C PHE A 208 10.15 23.20 3.53
N ASP A 209 10.63 24.42 3.33
CA ASP A 209 10.78 25.11 2.04
C ASP A 209 12.24 25.21 1.65
N SER A 210 12.58 25.01 0.36
CA SER A 210 13.94 25.12 -0.17
C SER A 210 13.93 25.65 -1.59
N PRO A 211 14.88 26.51 -1.98
CA PRO A 211 15.12 26.85 -3.37
C PRO A 211 15.80 25.70 -4.14
N GLU A 212 16.39 24.75 -3.41
CA GLU A 212 17.08 23.60 -3.96
C GLU A 212 16.20 22.34 -3.86
N PRO A 213 16.40 21.33 -4.73
CA PRO A 213 15.58 20.13 -4.75
C PRO A 213 15.51 19.40 -3.40
N ILE A 214 14.31 18.92 -3.09
CA ILE A 214 14.03 17.97 -2.02
C ILE A 214 13.56 16.68 -2.67
N MET A 215 13.98 15.51 -2.17
CA MET A 215 13.68 14.22 -2.81
C MET A 215 13.49 13.10 -1.79
N SER A 216 12.80 12.04 -2.20
CA SER A 216 12.73 10.75 -1.51
C SER A 216 12.36 10.85 -0.02
N PRO A 217 11.25 11.49 0.34
CA PRO A 217 10.80 11.53 1.71
C PRO A 217 10.33 10.15 2.18
N ASP A 218 10.62 9.80 3.44
CA ASP A 218 10.18 8.55 4.06
C ASP A 218 9.86 8.73 5.55
N TRP A 219 8.83 8.03 6.03
CA TRP A 219 8.35 8.10 7.41
C TRP A 219 9.13 7.14 8.32
N SER A 220 9.45 7.59 9.54
CA SER A 220 9.80 6.64 10.60
C SER A 220 8.57 5.77 10.95
N PRO A 221 8.77 4.50 11.35
CA PRO A 221 7.64 3.59 11.59
C PRO A 221 6.72 4.00 12.75
N ASP A 222 7.17 4.89 13.62
CA ASP A 222 6.37 5.47 14.72
C ASP A 222 5.67 6.79 14.32
N GLY A 223 5.89 7.27 13.07
CA GLY A 223 5.30 8.50 12.54
C GLY A 223 5.83 9.79 13.19
N LYS A 224 6.88 9.73 14.03
CA LYS A 224 7.40 10.90 14.75
C LYS A 224 8.51 11.62 14.02
N LYS A 225 9.18 10.95 13.10
CA LYS A 225 10.28 11.48 12.32
C LYS A 225 10.09 11.22 10.84
N ILE A 226 10.78 11.98 10.04
CA ILE A 226 10.90 11.79 8.61
C ILE A 226 12.36 11.82 8.20
N SER A 227 12.67 11.17 7.09
CA SER A 227 13.96 11.35 6.40
C SER A 227 13.71 11.78 4.97
N TYR A 228 14.60 12.57 4.42
CA TYR A 228 14.54 13.04 3.03
C TYR A 228 15.94 13.47 2.56
N VAL A 229 16.07 13.65 1.26
CA VAL A 229 17.26 14.24 0.64
C VAL A 229 17.02 15.70 0.38
N SER A 230 17.98 16.56 0.72
CA SER A 230 18.00 17.98 0.37
C SER A 230 19.32 18.37 -0.29
N PHE A 231 19.25 19.30 -1.23
CA PHE A 231 20.41 19.88 -1.91
C PHE A 231 20.74 21.27 -1.39
N GLU A 232 20.17 21.73 -0.28
CA GLU A 232 20.33 23.06 0.31
C GLU A 232 21.78 23.48 0.56
N ASN A 233 22.69 22.52 0.73
CA ASN A 233 24.12 22.75 0.93
C ASN A 233 24.97 22.51 -0.34
N GLY A 234 24.33 22.45 -1.54
CA GLY A 234 24.97 22.24 -2.83
C GLY A 234 25.31 20.79 -3.16
N ASN A 235 25.11 19.84 -2.23
CA ASN A 235 25.27 18.41 -2.43
C ASN A 235 24.04 17.65 -1.92
N SER A 236 23.84 16.42 -2.40
CA SER A 236 22.76 15.57 -1.88
C SER A 236 23.09 15.11 -0.46
N GLU A 237 22.33 15.60 0.52
CA GLU A 237 22.45 15.22 1.92
C GLU A 237 21.15 14.60 2.41
N ILE A 238 21.26 13.58 3.28
CA ILE A 238 20.11 12.97 3.92
C ILE A 238 19.88 13.66 5.26
N PHE A 239 18.67 14.18 5.45
CA PHE A 239 18.21 14.78 6.69
C PHE A 239 17.27 13.85 7.43
N ILE A 240 17.32 13.88 8.75
CA ILE A 240 16.29 13.35 9.64
C ILE A 240 15.69 14.54 10.39
N GLN A 241 14.37 14.67 10.31
CA GLN A 241 13.61 15.71 10.97
C GLN A 241 12.64 15.11 12.00
N ASP A 242 12.64 15.67 13.19
CA ASP A 242 11.67 15.36 14.24
C ASP A 242 10.44 16.27 14.06
N LEU A 243 9.26 15.67 13.94
CA LEU A 243 8.03 16.40 13.62
C LEU A 243 7.47 17.20 14.80
N SER A 244 7.79 16.80 16.03
CA SER A 244 7.30 17.51 17.22
C SER A 244 8.07 18.77 17.53
N SER A 245 9.38 18.75 17.30
CA SER A 245 10.29 19.87 17.58
C SER A 245 10.70 20.67 16.33
N GLY A 246 10.46 20.13 15.14
CA GLY A 246 10.94 20.67 13.88
C GLY A 246 12.46 20.55 13.68
N LYS A 247 13.18 19.94 14.64
CA LYS A 247 14.65 19.83 14.60
C LYS A 247 15.09 18.94 13.44
N ARG A 248 16.00 19.47 12.63
CA ARG A 248 16.61 18.83 11.47
C ARG A 248 18.08 18.49 11.76
N ASN A 249 18.48 17.26 11.46
CA ASN A 249 19.87 16.83 11.56
C ASN A 249 20.29 16.21 10.21
N SER A 250 21.35 16.76 9.61
CA SER A 250 22.00 16.12 8.47
C SER A 250 22.80 14.91 8.95
N LEU A 251 22.63 13.77 8.27
CA LEU A 251 23.55 12.65 8.43
C LEU A 251 24.87 13.03 7.76
N ARG A 252 25.98 12.89 8.47
CA ARG A 252 27.32 13.13 7.90
C ARG A 252 27.58 12.13 6.77
N MET A 253 27.36 12.57 5.55
CA MET A 253 27.55 11.78 4.35
C MET A 253 28.88 12.06 3.68
N TYR A 254 29.38 11.09 2.93
CA TYR A 254 30.55 11.30 2.08
C TYR A 254 30.14 12.11 0.83
N PRO A 255 31.11 12.82 0.21
CA PRO A 255 30.85 13.45 -1.09
C PRO A 255 30.33 12.46 -2.13
N GLY A 256 29.53 12.95 -3.06
CA GLY A 256 28.90 12.16 -4.10
C GLY A 256 27.39 12.00 -3.90
N ILE A 257 26.80 11.00 -4.56
CA ILE A 257 25.36 10.72 -4.46
C ILE A 257 25.05 10.12 -3.09
N ASN A 258 24.08 10.72 -2.40
CA ASN A 258 23.44 10.16 -1.20
C ASN A 258 21.93 10.32 -1.42
N SER A 259 21.17 9.23 -1.52
CA SER A 259 19.78 9.29 -1.94
C SER A 259 18.93 8.14 -1.36
N ALA A 260 17.62 8.23 -1.62
CA ALA A 260 16.63 7.21 -1.31
C ALA A 260 16.74 6.64 0.12
N PRO A 261 16.73 7.49 1.17
CA PRO A 261 16.66 7.00 2.54
C PRO A 261 15.34 6.27 2.77
N VAL A 262 15.39 5.16 3.52
CA VAL A 262 14.20 4.42 3.95
C VAL A 262 14.40 3.86 5.35
N TRP A 263 13.40 4.01 6.21
CA TRP A 263 13.43 3.53 7.57
C TRP A 263 13.22 2.02 7.66
N SER A 264 13.97 1.37 8.56
CA SER A 264 13.66 -0.01 8.94
C SER A 264 12.35 -0.07 9.73
N THR A 265 11.66 -1.20 9.64
CA THR A 265 10.36 -1.43 10.31
C THR A 265 10.41 -1.30 11.83
N ASN A 266 11.58 -1.47 12.44
CA ASN A 266 11.81 -1.29 13.89
C ASN A 266 12.36 0.10 14.26
N GLY A 267 12.57 1.00 13.28
CA GLY A 267 13.07 2.35 13.50
C GLY A 267 14.55 2.47 13.91
N ASN A 268 15.32 1.38 13.93
CA ASN A 268 16.70 1.39 14.40
C ASN A 268 17.71 1.68 13.28
N TYR A 269 17.34 1.50 12.03
CA TYR A 269 18.21 1.63 10.88
C TYR A 269 17.59 2.50 9.80
N LEU A 270 18.44 3.14 9.03
CA LEU A 270 18.08 3.80 7.78
C LEU A 270 18.89 3.14 6.65
N ALA A 271 18.22 2.56 5.66
CA ALA A 271 18.87 2.14 4.43
C ALA A 271 18.91 3.33 3.47
N PHE A 272 19.96 3.47 2.70
CA PHE A 272 20.14 4.57 1.76
C PHE A 272 21.10 4.19 0.64
N VAL A 273 21.16 4.99 -0.40
CA VAL A 273 22.09 4.83 -1.52
C VAL A 273 23.24 5.79 -1.37
N SER A 274 24.47 5.32 -1.61
CA SER A 274 25.64 6.20 -1.66
C SER A 274 26.63 5.74 -2.73
N SER A 275 27.24 6.71 -3.42
CA SER A 275 28.30 6.44 -4.41
C SER A 275 29.72 6.52 -3.81
N ARG A 276 29.85 6.51 -2.49
CA ARG A 276 31.14 6.62 -1.76
C ARG A 276 32.20 5.59 -2.15
N SER A 277 31.78 4.43 -2.65
CA SER A 277 32.67 3.36 -3.12
C SER A 277 32.97 3.42 -4.62
N GLY A 278 32.66 4.54 -5.29
CA GLY A 278 32.84 4.77 -6.73
C GLY A 278 31.63 4.44 -7.58
N ASN A 279 30.62 3.77 -7.02
CA ASN A 279 29.37 3.36 -7.67
C ASN A 279 28.20 3.45 -6.68
N PRO A 280 26.97 3.82 -7.12
CA PRO A 280 25.80 3.80 -6.26
C PRO A 280 25.49 2.40 -5.76
N ASP A 281 25.58 2.20 -4.45
CA ASP A 281 25.26 0.97 -3.73
C ASP A 281 24.35 1.26 -2.55
N VAL A 282 23.68 0.23 -2.05
CA VAL A 282 22.84 0.30 -0.86
C VAL A 282 23.70 0.17 0.40
N TYR A 283 23.48 1.08 1.31
CA TYR A 283 24.11 1.14 2.64
C TYR A 283 23.07 1.10 3.74
N LEU A 284 23.49 0.71 4.92
CA LEU A 284 22.70 0.70 6.15
C LEU A 284 23.37 1.59 7.19
N TYR A 285 22.64 2.54 7.73
CA TYR A 285 23.04 3.40 8.85
C TYR A 285 22.34 2.92 10.13
N ASP A 286 23.13 2.61 11.15
CA ASP A 286 22.62 2.30 12.50
C ASP A 286 22.43 3.60 13.26
N LEU A 287 21.20 3.94 13.59
CA LEU A 287 20.83 5.20 14.25
C LEU A 287 21.34 5.32 15.69
N LYS A 288 21.64 4.19 16.33
CA LYS A 288 22.14 4.17 17.71
C LYS A 288 23.66 4.30 17.77
N THR A 289 24.35 3.61 16.88
CA THR A 289 25.84 3.55 16.89
C THR A 289 26.49 4.46 15.87
N GLU A 290 25.69 5.10 15.00
CA GLU A 290 26.11 5.92 13.87
C GLU A 290 27.03 5.22 12.86
N LYS A 291 27.03 3.89 12.88
CA LYS A 291 27.84 3.08 11.96
C LYS A 291 27.15 2.91 10.62
N ILE A 292 27.96 2.99 9.56
CA ILE A 292 27.52 2.76 8.19
C ILE A 292 28.10 1.43 7.70
N SER A 293 27.26 0.59 7.12
CA SER A 293 27.65 -0.70 6.54
C SER A 293 27.19 -0.78 5.09
N ARG A 294 28.08 -1.16 4.18
CA ARG A 294 27.74 -1.44 2.78
C ARG A 294 26.94 -2.74 2.69
N ILE A 295 25.79 -2.72 2.04
CA ILE A 295 24.91 -3.89 1.89
C ILE A 295 25.10 -4.56 0.54
N THR A 296 25.21 -3.77 -0.53
CA THR A 296 25.48 -4.26 -1.88
C THR A 296 26.84 -3.78 -2.36
N ALA A 297 27.46 -4.56 -3.26
CA ALA A 297 28.75 -4.25 -3.88
C ALA A 297 28.76 -4.85 -5.29
N HIS A 298 28.45 -4.04 -6.30
CA HIS A 298 28.41 -4.47 -7.69
C HIS A 298 28.78 -3.29 -8.60
N TYR A 299 29.27 -3.54 -9.81
CA TYR A 299 29.55 -2.49 -10.80
C TYR A 299 28.29 -1.83 -11.38
N GLY A 300 27.13 -2.48 -11.31
CA GLY A 300 25.84 -1.92 -11.65
C GLY A 300 25.33 -0.97 -10.56
N ILE A 301 24.40 -0.10 -10.92
CA ILE A 301 23.75 0.83 -10.01
C ILE A 301 22.73 0.05 -9.16
N ASP A 302 22.87 0.13 -7.85
CA ASP A 302 21.92 -0.39 -6.87
C ASP A 302 21.25 0.79 -6.16
N THR A 303 19.92 0.91 -6.25
CA THR A 303 19.18 2.10 -5.78
C THR A 303 17.80 1.72 -5.21
N GLU A 304 17.11 2.72 -4.62
CA GLU A 304 15.71 2.63 -4.17
C GLU A 304 15.44 1.46 -3.23
N PRO A 305 16.17 1.35 -2.10
CA PRO A 305 15.95 0.27 -1.15
C PRO A 305 14.56 0.35 -0.51
N SER A 306 14.03 -0.83 -0.11
CA SER A 306 12.80 -0.94 0.66
C SER A 306 12.90 -2.13 1.60
N PHE A 307 12.56 -1.95 2.89
CA PHE A 307 12.58 -3.04 3.85
C PHE A 307 11.41 -3.99 3.66
N SER A 308 11.66 -5.29 3.83
CA SER A 308 10.58 -6.26 4.00
C SER A 308 9.82 -6.03 5.30
N ALA A 309 8.56 -6.45 5.37
CA ALA A 309 7.70 -6.26 6.54
C ALA A 309 8.33 -6.75 7.87
N ASN A 310 9.12 -7.83 7.83
CA ASN A 310 9.83 -8.35 8.99
C ASN A 310 11.23 -7.75 9.23
N GLY A 311 11.64 -6.76 8.42
CA GLY A 311 12.92 -6.05 8.54
C GLY A 311 14.17 -6.87 8.24
N ARG A 312 14.05 -8.11 7.71
CA ARG A 312 15.20 -9.01 7.49
C ARG A 312 15.79 -8.96 6.10
N LYS A 313 15.13 -8.30 5.17
CA LYS A 313 15.53 -8.20 3.77
C LYS A 313 15.36 -6.78 3.27
N LEU A 314 16.12 -6.43 2.23
CA LEU A 314 15.93 -5.22 1.43
C LEU A 314 15.64 -5.61 -0.01
N LEU A 315 14.57 -5.05 -0.56
CA LEU A 315 14.29 -4.97 -1.99
C LEU A 315 15.04 -3.76 -2.53
N PHE A 316 15.59 -3.84 -3.73
CA PHE A 316 16.27 -2.72 -4.38
C PHE A 316 16.21 -2.84 -5.89
N THR A 317 16.32 -1.73 -6.58
CA THR A 317 16.44 -1.67 -8.03
C THR A 317 17.90 -1.83 -8.43
N SER A 318 18.20 -2.68 -9.43
CA SER A 318 19.55 -2.86 -9.94
C SER A 318 19.57 -3.11 -11.45
N ASN A 319 20.54 -2.50 -12.15
CA ASN A 319 20.80 -2.75 -13.56
C ASN A 319 21.90 -3.82 -13.79
N ARG A 320 22.27 -4.60 -12.76
CA ARG A 320 23.33 -5.63 -12.84
C ARG A 320 23.12 -6.69 -13.89
N SER A 321 21.89 -6.91 -14.37
CA SER A 321 21.56 -7.81 -15.47
C SER A 321 21.34 -7.10 -16.82
N GLY A 322 21.81 -5.86 -16.96
CA GLY A 322 21.71 -5.04 -18.17
C GLY A 322 20.64 -3.95 -18.06
N THR A 323 19.42 -4.28 -17.65
CA THR A 323 18.31 -3.34 -17.48
C THR A 323 17.83 -3.32 -16.03
N PRO A 324 17.16 -2.23 -15.57
CA PRO A 324 16.65 -2.13 -14.21
C PRO A 324 15.69 -3.26 -13.87
N GLN A 325 15.97 -3.96 -12.80
CA GLN A 325 15.16 -5.05 -12.26
C GLN A 325 15.17 -5.00 -10.74
N LEU A 326 14.17 -5.60 -10.11
CA LEU A 326 14.11 -5.71 -8.67
C LEU A 326 14.89 -6.92 -8.17
N TYR A 327 15.71 -6.68 -7.17
CA TYR A 327 16.51 -7.66 -6.45
C TYR A 327 16.21 -7.58 -4.95
N GLU A 328 16.39 -8.68 -4.27
CA GLU A 328 16.25 -8.80 -2.82
C GLU A 328 17.59 -9.25 -2.22
N VAL A 329 18.02 -8.59 -1.15
CA VAL A 329 19.18 -9.02 -0.36
C VAL A 329 18.74 -9.38 1.05
N SER A 330 19.20 -10.54 1.55
CA SER A 330 19.06 -10.92 2.96
C SER A 330 20.06 -10.14 3.81
N LEU A 331 19.61 -9.41 4.82
CA LEU A 331 20.48 -8.67 5.74
C LEU A 331 21.28 -9.60 6.65
N ILE A 332 20.84 -10.85 6.83
CA ILE A 332 21.50 -11.86 7.65
C ILE A 332 22.58 -12.59 6.85
N THR A 333 22.20 -13.17 5.71
CA THR A 333 23.11 -14.06 4.92
C THR A 333 23.83 -13.32 3.80
N ARG A 334 23.45 -12.09 3.49
CA ARG A 334 23.95 -11.29 2.37
C ARG A 334 23.69 -11.89 0.99
N LYS A 335 22.87 -12.95 0.92
CA LYS A 335 22.47 -13.55 -0.35
C LYS A 335 21.56 -12.60 -1.11
N ILE A 336 21.88 -12.39 -2.40
CA ILE A 336 21.08 -11.57 -3.33
C ILE A 336 20.35 -12.50 -4.29
N SER A 337 19.09 -12.16 -4.59
CA SER A 337 18.23 -12.88 -5.53
C SER A 337 17.46 -11.90 -6.40
N ARG A 338 17.32 -12.19 -7.70
CA ARG A 338 16.46 -11.42 -8.60
C ARG A 338 14.99 -11.77 -8.34
N ILE A 339 14.12 -10.76 -8.35
CA ILE A 339 12.68 -10.89 -8.04
C ILE A 339 11.80 -10.72 -9.29
N THR A 340 12.18 -9.81 -10.21
CA THR A 340 11.41 -9.56 -11.44
C THR A 340 12.12 -10.11 -12.65
N PHE A 341 11.34 -10.72 -13.56
CA PHE A 341 11.82 -11.36 -14.79
C PHE A 341 11.00 -10.93 -16.02
N ASP A 342 9.81 -10.37 -15.80
CA ASP A 342 8.90 -9.93 -16.83
C ASP A 342 9.28 -8.51 -17.29
N GLY A 343 9.36 -8.28 -18.59
CA GLY A 343 9.75 -7.00 -19.18
C GLY A 343 11.21 -6.61 -18.97
N ASN A 344 11.57 -5.43 -19.45
CA ASN A 344 12.94 -4.92 -19.43
C ASN A 344 13.16 -3.75 -18.47
N TYR A 345 12.14 -3.32 -17.73
CA TYR A 345 12.26 -2.29 -16.71
C TYR A 345 11.30 -2.54 -15.55
N ASN A 346 11.85 -2.74 -14.36
CA ASN A 346 11.13 -2.86 -13.11
C ASN A 346 11.92 -2.13 -12.02
N ALA A 347 11.33 -1.12 -11.39
CA ALA A 347 12.01 -0.22 -10.46
C ALA A 347 11.11 0.23 -9.32
N ARG A 348 11.70 0.89 -8.29
CA ARG A 348 10.98 1.51 -7.17
C ARG A 348 10.05 0.56 -6.43
N GLY A 349 10.53 -0.67 -6.16
CA GLY A 349 9.75 -1.69 -5.47
C GLY A 349 9.49 -1.35 -4.01
N ARG A 350 8.24 -1.59 -3.55
CA ARG A 350 7.83 -1.48 -2.15
C ARG A 350 7.15 -2.77 -1.71
N TYR A 351 7.46 -3.25 -0.50
CA TYR A 351 6.73 -4.37 0.08
C TYR A 351 5.36 -3.92 0.59
N PHE A 352 4.38 -4.80 0.44
CA PHE A 352 3.15 -4.70 1.22
C PHE A 352 3.42 -5.09 2.68
N PRO A 353 2.66 -4.52 3.65
CA PRO A 353 2.70 -4.93 5.05
C PRO A 353 2.49 -6.43 5.28
N ASP A 354 1.76 -7.12 4.40
CA ASP A 354 1.54 -8.57 4.45
C ASP A 354 2.82 -9.39 4.19
N GLY A 355 3.88 -8.75 3.67
CA GLY A 355 5.14 -9.38 3.30
C GLY A 355 5.05 -10.40 2.15
N LYS A 356 3.90 -10.52 1.48
CA LYS A 356 3.64 -11.48 0.40
C LYS A 356 3.65 -10.85 -0.97
N ASN A 357 3.35 -9.57 -1.04
CA ASN A 357 3.23 -8.82 -2.28
C ASN A 357 4.24 -7.67 -2.32
N ILE A 358 4.59 -7.25 -3.53
CA ILE A 358 5.34 -6.03 -3.81
C ILE A 358 4.61 -5.22 -4.87
N VAL A 359 4.68 -3.90 -4.75
CA VAL A 359 4.26 -2.95 -5.79
C VAL A 359 5.50 -2.28 -6.36
N PHE A 360 5.49 -1.95 -7.64
CA PHE A 360 6.65 -1.37 -8.33
C PHE A 360 6.24 -0.71 -9.64
N VAL A 361 7.15 0.09 -10.19
CA VAL A 361 7.02 0.66 -11.54
C VAL A 361 7.46 -0.38 -12.55
N HIS A 362 6.60 -0.70 -13.49
CA HIS A 362 6.83 -1.63 -14.62
C HIS A 362 6.69 -0.88 -15.94
N ARG A 363 7.61 -1.13 -16.88
CA ARG A 363 7.49 -0.57 -18.24
C ARG A 363 6.94 -1.63 -19.19
N SER A 364 5.80 -1.29 -19.80
CA SER A 364 5.17 -2.07 -20.87
C SER A 364 4.81 -1.13 -22.02
N GLU A 365 5.08 -1.51 -23.27
CA GLU A 365 4.75 -0.73 -24.46
C GLU A 365 5.17 0.75 -24.40
N GLU A 366 6.39 1.00 -23.91
CA GLU A 366 6.97 2.35 -23.72
C GLU A 366 6.28 3.23 -22.66
N LYS A 367 5.34 2.67 -21.89
CA LYS A 367 4.61 3.34 -20.81
C LYS A 367 5.04 2.79 -19.46
N PHE A 368 4.99 3.64 -18.44
CA PHE A 368 5.27 3.25 -17.06
C PHE A 368 3.96 3.08 -16.28
N HIS A 369 3.79 1.93 -15.67
CA HIS A 369 2.60 1.54 -14.92
C HIS A 369 2.97 1.11 -13.51
N ILE A 370 2.08 1.31 -12.58
CA ILE A 370 2.18 0.66 -11.27
C ILE A 370 1.71 -0.79 -11.41
N SER A 371 2.55 -1.70 -11.00
CA SER A 371 2.28 -3.14 -11.07
C SER A 371 2.49 -3.82 -9.73
N ILE A 372 1.74 -4.89 -9.49
CA ILE A 372 1.84 -5.73 -8.32
C ILE A 372 2.34 -7.13 -8.70
N LYS A 373 3.17 -7.71 -7.83
CA LYS A 373 3.64 -9.10 -7.95
C LYS A 373 3.55 -9.80 -6.61
N ARG A 374 3.01 -11.00 -6.63
CA ARG A 374 3.08 -11.90 -5.47
C ARG A 374 4.43 -12.59 -5.44
N LEU A 375 5.13 -12.47 -4.31
CA LEU A 375 6.44 -13.09 -4.13
C LEU A 375 6.35 -14.62 -4.22
N GLY A 376 7.33 -15.23 -4.90
CA GLY A 376 7.36 -16.68 -5.13
C GLY A 376 6.37 -17.19 -6.20
N LYS A 377 5.65 -16.32 -6.88
CA LYS A 377 4.79 -16.65 -8.02
C LYS A 377 5.32 -16.01 -9.31
N SER A 378 5.02 -16.64 -10.45
CA SER A 378 5.28 -16.05 -11.78
C SER A 378 4.23 -14.98 -12.11
N GLY A 379 4.61 -14.09 -13.06
CA GLY A 379 3.73 -13.04 -13.57
C GLY A 379 3.63 -11.82 -12.64
N LEU A 380 2.98 -10.80 -13.16
CA LEU A 380 2.63 -9.55 -12.48
C LEU A 380 1.23 -9.11 -12.95
N LYS A 381 0.61 -8.17 -12.21
CA LYS A 381 -0.64 -7.53 -12.61
C LYS A 381 -0.41 -6.02 -12.64
N MET A 382 -0.75 -5.37 -13.75
CA MET A 382 -0.78 -3.91 -13.84
C MET A 382 -2.00 -3.39 -13.06
N LEU A 383 -1.80 -2.33 -12.30
CA LEU A 383 -2.83 -1.67 -11.49
C LEU A 383 -3.31 -0.37 -12.11
N THR A 384 -2.49 0.26 -12.97
CA THR A 384 -2.79 1.55 -13.60
C THR A 384 -2.76 1.43 -15.11
N GLU A 385 -3.56 2.26 -15.78
CA GLU A 385 -3.68 2.32 -17.26
C GLU A 385 -3.09 3.61 -17.83
N THR A 386 -2.60 4.50 -16.99
CA THR A 386 -1.98 5.77 -17.36
C THR A 386 -0.57 5.57 -17.94
N THR A 387 0.09 6.64 -18.40
CA THR A 387 1.29 6.52 -19.25
C THR A 387 2.60 6.77 -18.53
N LEU A 388 2.56 7.42 -17.35
CA LEU A 388 3.74 7.85 -16.61
C LEU A 388 3.45 7.79 -15.11
N ASP A 389 3.38 6.58 -14.58
CA ASP A 389 3.16 6.33 -13.17
C ASP A 389 4.47 6.01 -12.47
N GLU A 390 4.75 6.70 -11.39
CA GLU A 390 5.98 6.56 -10.65
C GLU A 390 5.77 6.56 -9.12
N SER A 391 6.76 6.04 -8.41
CA SER A 391 6.90 6.17 -6.94
C SER A 391 5.70 5.66 -6.13
N PRO A 392 5.29 4.38 -6.30
CA PRO A 392 4.20 3.82 -5.54
C PRO A 392 4.54 3.78 -4.04
N SER A 393 3.52 4.02 -3.22
CA SER A 393 3.55 3.74 -1.79
C SER A 393 2.38 2.82 -1.41
N VAL A 394 2.49 2.16 -0.28
CA VAL A 394 1.49 1.17 0.17
C VAL A 394 0.86 1.65 1.46
N SER A 395 -0.47 1.55 1.53
CA SER A 395 -1.22 1.86 2.74
C SER A 395 -0.92 0.86 3.88
N PRO A 396 -1.09 1.27 5.16
CA PRO A 396 -0.79 0.38 6.28
C PRO A 396 -1.67 -0.86 6.37
N ASN A 397 -2.84 -0.85 5.76
CA ASN A 397 -3.83 -1.94 5.82
C ASN A 397 -3.79 -2.91 4.65
N ASN A 398 -2.83 -2.81 3.73
CA ASN A 398 -2.68 -3.61 2.51
C ASN A 398 -3.76 -3.40 1.43
N ASN A 399 -4.48 -2.30 1.45
CA ASN A 399 -5.47 -1.97 0.41
C ASN A 399 -4.92 -1.00 -0.60
#